data_a53d9d2924ac224339bf4e3b206b365b
#
_entry.id   a53d9d2924ac224339bf4e3b206b365b
#
_cell.length_a   1.000
_cell.length_b   1.000
_cell.length_c   1.000
_cell.angle_alpha   90.00
_cell.angle_beta   90.00
_cell.angle_gamma   90.00
#
_symmetry.space_group_name_H-M   'P 1'
#
loop_
_entity.id
_entity.type
_entity.pdbx_description
1 polymer ?
#
loop_
_entity_poly.entity_id
_entity_poly.type
_entity_poly.pdbx_seq_one_letter_code
_entity_poly.pdbx_strand_id
1 'polypeptide(L)'
;MPGTKKGPHFGGANGNTKLVRTIANAVRRARLDYEGFRRVSALVRKELELRRPPRSRRLPRILPEASLKKFYEVIDQAGDLQHQIMLRLLFYTAVRVSELGAIKVEDVDLDGCKVFIELGKGKKDRYILFPDSFKLILKSHLAANPRNRYLFESRQRTKYSTRRIEQIVANYAQMADLPEHVHPHLLRHQMLTWLTARGLPDAQIQLISGHASKKSLEVYQHLSLSAVQPGYQKAVKDLEI
;
A
#
# COMPACT_ATOMS: atom_id res chain seq x y z
N MET A 1 -16.42 43.08 -5.10
CA MET A 1 -16.01 41.90 -5.89
C MET A 1 -14.49 41.96 -6.07
N PRO A 2 -13.65 41.15 -5.38
CA PRO A 2 -12.21 41.14 -5.66
C PRO A 2 -11.90 40.12 -6.75
N GLY A 3 -11.19 40.59 -7.80
CA GLY A 3 -10.85 39.86 -9.00
C GLY A 3 -9.98 38.63 -8.73
N THR A 4 -10.36 37.54 -9.33
CA THR A 4 -9.59 36.27 -9.43
C THR A 4 -8.30 36.53 -10.21
N LYS A 5 -7.14 36.60 -9.52
CA LYS A 5 -5.84 36.55 -10.18
C LYS A 5 -5.69 35.17 -10.86
N LYS A 6 -5.80 35.17 -12.20
CA LYS A 6 -5.42 34.02 -13.02
C LYS A 6 -3.96 33.70 -12.74
N GLY A 7 -3.68 32.47 -12.33
CA GLY A 7 -2.31 31.96 -12.18
C GLY A 7 -1.58 31.98 -13.55
N PRO A 8 -0.24 31.91 -13.55
CA PRO A 8 0.54 32.00 -14.77
C PRO A 8 0.17 30.86 -15.74
N HIS A 9 -0.23 31.25 -16.97
CA HIS A 9 -0.40 30.33 -18.08
C HIS A 9 0.95 29.66 -18.39
N PHE A 10 1.02 28.34 -18.23
CA PHE A 10 2.13 27.56 -18.76
C PHE A 10 2.15 27.72 -20.28
N GLY A 11 3.24 28.25 -20.82
CA GLY A 11 3.46 28.40 -22.24
C GLY A 11 3.27 27.07 -22.98
N GLY A 12 2.75 27.13 -24.20
CA GLY A 12 2.46 25.95 -25.02
C GLY A 12 3.65 24.97 -25.12
N ALA A 13 3.38 23.74 -25.50
CA ALA A 13 4.32 22.60 -25.51
C ALA A 13 5.73 22.91 -26.09
N ASN A 14 5.84 23.84 -27.06
CA ASN A 14 7.12 24.26 -27.66
C ASN A 14 8.00 25.10 -26.75
N GLY A 15 7.43 25.94 -25.87
CA GLY A 15 8.22 26.78 -24.94
C GLY A 15 8.91 25.95 -23.87
N ASN A 16 8.24 24.94 -23.34
CA ASN A 16 8.77 24.04 -22.33
C ASN A 16 9.91 23.18 -22.88
N THR A 17 9.85 22.74 -24.15
CA THR A 17 10.89 21.93 -24.78
C THR A 17 12.21 22.71 -24.92
N LYS A 18 12.16 23.98 -25.31
CA LYS A 18 13.36 24.85 -25.40
C LYS A 18 13.98 25.06 -24.03
N LEU A 19 13.18 25.35 -23.00
CA LEU A 19 13.64 25.53 -21.62
C LEU A 19 14.24 24.25 -21.07
N VAL A 20 13.64 23.09 -21.28
CA VAL A 20 14.19 21.79 -20.86
C VAL A 20 15.56 21.54 -21.49
N ARG A 21 15.74 21.83 -22.80
CA ARG A 21 17.04 21.70 -23.47
C ARG A 21 18.07 22.62 -22.87
N THR A 22 17.72 23.86 -22.58
CA THR A 22 18.62 24.85 -21.96
C THR A 22 19.08 24.36 -20.59
N ILE A 23 18.16 23.92 -19.74
CA ILE A 23 18.46 23.39 -18.41
C ILE A 23 19.32 22.11 -18.53
N ALA A 24 18.98 21.18 -19.42
CA ALA A 24 19.76 19.96 -19.63
C ALA A 24 21.22 20.27 -20.07
N ASN A 25 21.42 21.27 -20.93
CA ASN A 25 22.76 21.67 -21.34
C ASN A 25 23.54 22.31 -20.17
N ALA A 26 22.90 23.14 -19.34
CA ALA A 26 23.52 23.71 -18.16
C ALA A 26 23.92 22.60 -17.15
N VAL A 27 23.06 21.64 -16.90
CA VAL A 27 23.36 20.48 -16.03
C VAL A 27 24.52 19.66 -16.55
N ARG A 28 24.57 19.39 -17.88
CA ARG A 28 25.72 18.68 -18.50
C ARG A 28 27.02 19.44 -18.36
N ARG A 29 27.04 20.75 -18.65
CA ARG A 29 28.22 21.59 -18.52
C ARG A 29 28.73 21.64 -17.08
N ALA A 30 27.84 21.70 -16.11
CA ALA A 30 28.17 21.70 -14.69
C ALA A 30 28.50 20.30 -14.14
N ARG A 31 28.44 19.24 -14.96
CA ARG A 31 28.66 17.83 -14.59
C ARG A 31 27.90 17.39 -13.34
N LEU A 32 26.64 17.87 -13.18
CA LEU A 32 25.83 17.52 -12.05
C LEU A 32 25.30 16.10 -12.19
N ASP A 33 25.43 15.33 -11.12
CA ASP A 33 24.71 14.08 -10.92
C ASP A 33 23.26 14.33 -10.46
N TYR A 34 22.51 13.27 -10.21
CA TYR A 34 21.13 13.37 -9.74
C TYR A 34 20.98 14.19 -8.46
N GLU A 35 21.85 13.98 -7.46
CA GLU A 35 21.80 14.70 -6.19
C GLU A 35 22.21 16.16 -6.34
N GLY A 36 23.22 16.45 -7.15
CA GLY A 36 23.63 17.81 -7.50
C GLY A 36 22.49 18.57 -8.20
N PHE A 37 21.85 17.96 -9.19
CA PHE A 37 20.69 18.55 -9.86
C PHE A 37 19.51 18.78 -8.90
N ARG A 38 19.25 17.84 -7.99
CA ARG A 38 18.21 17.98 -6.97
C ARG A 38 18.46 19.18 -6.05
N ARG A 39 19.72 19.39 -5.62
CA ARG A 39 20.11 20.52 -4.78
C ARG A 39 19.95 21.84 -5.52
N VAL A 40 20.49 21.95 -6.74
CA VAL A 40 20.36 23.15 -7.57
C VAL A 40 18.88 23.48 -7.82
N SER A 41 18.07 22.49 -8.19
CA SER A 41 16.63 22.68 -8.39
C SER A 41 15.89 23.16 -7.12
N ALA A 42 16.38 22.79 -5.93
CA ALA A 42 15.83 23.29 -4.67
C ALA A 42 16.21 24.75 -4.42
N LEU A 43 17.46 25.14 -4.72
CA LEU A 43 17.92 26.52 -4.63
C LEU A 43 17.19 27.43 -5.61
N VAL A 44 17.03 27.01 -6.87
CA VAL A 44 16.27 27.76 -7.89
C VAL A 44 14.82 27.98 -7.44
N ARG A 45 14.17 26.97 -6.87
CA ARG A 45 12.82 27.14 -6.32
C ARG A 45 12.78 28.14 -5.16
N LYS A 46 13.80 28.16 -4.32
CA LYS A 46 13.93 29.12 -3.21
C LYS A 46 14.14 30.53 -3.75
N GLU A 47 15.04 30.71 -4.69
CA GLU A 47 15.36 31.99 -5.33
C GLU A 47 14.15 32.60 -6.05
N LEU A 48 13.38 31.76 -6.75
CA LEU A 48 12.17 32.18 -7.48
C LEU A 48 10.92 32.16 -6.59
N GLU A 49 11.04 31.94 -5.28
CA GLU A 49 9.94 31.83 -4.33
C GLU A 49 8.81 30.88 -4.77
N LEU A 50 9.14 29.88 -5.58
CA LEU A 50 8.18 28.90 -6.10
C LEU A 50 7.68 28.00 -4.98
N ARG A 51 6.50 28.28 -4.47
CA ARG A 51 5.81 27.45 -3.48
C ARG A 51 4.95 26.42 -4.20
N ARG A 52 4.99 25.19 -3.69
CA ARG A 52 4.01 24.20 -4.15
C ARG A 52 2.61 24.66 -3.76
N PRO A 53 1.63 24.64 -4.67
CA PRO A 53 0.26 24.90 -4.27
C PRO A 53 -0.12 23.91 -3.16
N PRO A 54 -0.90 24.37 -2.15
CA PRO A 54 -1.38 23.47 -1.12
C PRO A 54 -2.17 22.34 -1.79
N ARG A 55 -1.71 21.11 -1.61
CA ARG A 55 -2.50 19.95 -2.07
C ARG A 55 -3.74 19.89 -1.17
N SER A 56 -4.91 19.98 -1.76
CA SER A 56 -6.14 19.67 -1.04
C SER A 56 -6.02 18.22 -0.55
N ARG A 57 -5.85 18.04 0.75
CA ARG A 57 -5.87 16.73 1.40
C ARG A 57 -7.33 16.31 1.48
N ARG A 58 -7.82 15.64 0.46
CA ARG A 58 -9.09 14.92 0.59
C ARG A 58 -8.87 13.82 1.61
N LEU A 59 -9.73 13.74 2.60
CA LEU A 59 -9.74 12.58 3.51
C LEU A 59 -9.93 11.31 2.67
N PRO A 60 -9.17 10.24 2.96
CA PRO A 60 -9.37 8.96 2.30
C PRO A 60 -10.84 8.55 2.47
N ARG A 61 -11.51 8.21 1.39
CA ARG A 61 -12.83 7.60 1.47
C ARG A 61 -12.62 6.18 2.01
N ILE A 62 -13.44 5.78 2.97
CA ILE A 62 -13.50 4.41 3.47
C ILE A 62 -14.83 3.80 3.06
N LEU A 63 -14.87 2.48 2.92
CA LEU A 63 -16.11 1.76 2.65
C LEU A 63 -17.00 1.78 3.91
N PRO A 64 -18.31 1.97 3.78
CA PRO A 64 -19.26 1.62 4.83
C PRO A 64 -19.08 0.15 5.24
N GLU A 65 -19.32 -0.16 6.50
CA GLU A 65 -19.17 -1.53 7.00
C GLU A 65 -20.07 -2.52 6.25
N ALA A 66 -21.29 -2.10 5.92
CA ALA A 66 -22.22 -2.90 5.12
C ALA A 66 -21.66 -3.21 3.71
N SER A 67 -21.02 -2.23 3.04
CA SER A 67 -20.37 -2.45 1.75
C SER A 67 -19.18 -3.41 1.86
N LEU A 68 -18.41 -3.30 2.93
CA LEU A 68 -17.28 -4.20 3.18
C LEU A 68 -17.76 -5.64 3.43
N LYS A 69 -18.79 -5.84 4.25
CA LYS A 69 -19.41 -7.16 4.49
C LYS A 69 -19.93 -7.76 3.18
N LYS A 70 -20.72 -7.01 2.42
CA LYS A 70 -21.25 -7.44 1.13
C LYS A 70 -20.15 -7.85 0.14
N PHE A 71 -19.04 -7.11 0.13
CA PHE A 71 -17.87 -7.44 -0.68
C PHE A 71 -17.30 -8.82 -0.36
N TYR A 72 -17.11 -9.14 0.93
CA TYR A 72 -16.57 -10.43 1.36
C TYR A 72 -17.58 -11.58 1.23
N GLU A 73 -18.87 -11.33 1.44
CA GLU A 73 -19.94 -12.31 1.19
C GLU A 73 -19.95 -12.78 -0.26
N VAL A 74 -19.81 -11.86 -1.23
CA VAL A 74 -19.74 -12.21 -2.65
C VAL A 74 -18.48 -13.00 -2.98
N ILE A 75 -17.34 -12.68 -2.35
CA ILE A 75 -16.10 -13.44 -2.51
C ILE A 75 -16.29 -14.88 -1.99
N ASP A 76 -16.98 -15.07 -0.88
CA ASP A 76 -17.27 -16.38 -0.31
C ASP A 76 -18.22 -17.19 -1.20
N GLN A 77 -19.29 -16.56 -1.67
CA GLN A 77 -20.26 -17.19 -2.57
C GLN A 77 -19.65 -17.62 -3.91
N ALA A 78 -18.63 -16.93 -4.38
CA ALA A 78 -17.91 -17.29 -5.61
C ALA A 78 -17.10 -18.60 -5.48
N GLY A 79 -16.81 -19.07 -4.27
CA GLY A 79 -16.20 -20.36 -4.01
C GLY A 79 -14.71 -20.49 -4.41
N ASP A 80 -14.05 -19.42 -4.85
CA ASP A 80 -12.61 -19.45 -5.15
C ASP A 80 -11.81 -19.25 -3.85
N LEU A 81 -11.40 -20.34 -3.23
CA LEU A 81 -10.69 -20.33 -1.96
C LEU A 81 -9.38 -19.52 -2.01
N GLN A 82 -8.65 -19.58 -3.14
CA GLN A 82 -7.42 -18.80 -3.27
C GLN A 82 -7.69 -17.29 -3.27
N HIS A 83 -8.75 -16.84 -3.96
CA HIS A 83 -9.16 -15.44 -3.93
C HIS A 83 -9.67 -15.02 -2.55
N GLN A 84 -10.44 -15.87 -1.86
CA GLN A 84 -10.90 -15.61 -0.49
C GLN A 84 -9.73 -15.34 0.44
N ILE A 85 -8.72 -16.21 0.42
CA ILE A 85 -7.54 -16.10 1.28
C ILE A 85 -6.68 -14.89 0.88
N MET A 86 -6.46 -14.70 -0.43
CA MET A 86 -5.64 -13.60 -0.95
C MET A 86 -6.22 -12.24 -0.59
N LEU A 87 -7.52 -12.04 -0.75
CA LEU A 87 -8.16 -10.74 -0.49
C LEU A 87 -8.31 -10.47 1.01
N ARG A 88 -8.53 -11.50 1.84
CA ARG A 88 -8.49 -11.35 3.29
C ARG A 88 -7.08 -11.05 3.81
N LEU A 89 -6.06 -11.73 3.28
CA LEU A 89 -4.68 -11.42 3.65
C LEU A 89 -4.32 -9.98 3.27
N LEU A 90 -4.70 -9.53 2.06
CA LEU A 90 -4.53 -8.14 1.63
C LEU A 90 -5.15 -7.14 2.64
N PHE A 91 -6.35 -7.43 3.10
CA PHE A 91 -7.07 -6.58 4.04
C PHE A 91 -6.40 -6.60 5.42
N TYR A 92 -6.31 -7.77 6.06
CA TYR A 92 -5.80 -7.92 7.41
C TYR A 92 -4.40 -7.34 7.61
N THR A 93 -3.52 -7.58 6.64
CA THR A 93 -2.12 -7.17 6.75
C THR A 93 -1.87 -5.74 6.28
N ALA A 94 -2.84 -5.14 5.59
CA ALA A 94 -2.69 -3.87 4.89
C ALA A 94 -1.42 -3.81 4.00
N VAL A 95 -0.98 -4.95 3.45
CA VAL A 95 0.17 -5.08 2.55
C VAL A 95 -0.06 -4.33 1.24
N ARG A 96 0.99 -3.90 0.56
CA ARG A 96 0.83 -3.32 -0.78
C ARG A 96 0.51 -4.42 -1.79
N VAL A 97 -0.33 -4.11 -2.77
CA VAL A 97 -0.73 -5.09 -3.80
C VAL A 97 0.46 -5.71 -4.54
N SER A 98 1.52 -4.94 -4.80
CA SER A 98 2.74 -5.44 -5.44
C SER A 98 3.54 -6.39 -4.54
N GLU A 99 3.48 -6.19 -3.24
CA GLU A 99 4.13 -7.04 -2.24
C GLU A 99 3.33 -8.34 -2.06
N LEU A 100 1.99 -8.26 -1.97
CA LEU A 100 1.10 -9.41 -1.84
C LEU A 100 1.37 -10.47 -2.92
N GLY A 101 1.43 -10.04 -4.19
CA GLY A 101 1.70 -10.97 -5.30
C GLY A 101 3.10 -11.59 -5.27
N ALA A 102 4.04 -11.03 -4.51
CA ALA A 102 5.42 -11.49 -4.42
C ALA A 102 5.72 -12.33 -3.17
N ILE A 103 4.78 -12.49 -2.24
CA ILE A 103 4.94 -13.32 -1.04
C ILE A 103 5.23 -14.76 -1.46
N LYS A 104 6.29 -15.34 -0.90
CA LYS A 104 6.65 -16.74 -1.09
C LYS A 104 6.07 -17.58 0.04
N VAL A 105 5.95 -18.89 -0.18
CA VAL A 105 5.49 -19.84 0.85
C VAL A 105 6.44 -19.82 2.06
N GLU A 106 7.75 -19.73 1.82
CA GLU A 106 8.79 -19.68 2.86
C GLU A 106 8.75 -18.42 3.75
N ASP A 107 8.09 -17.35 3.27
CA ASP A 107 7.96 -16.08 4.01
C ASP A 107 6.89 -16.13 5.10
N VAL A 108 6.07 -17.19 5.13
CA VAL A 108 4.90 -17.31 6.02
C VAL A 108 5.30 -18.02 7.31
N ASP A 109 5.24 -17.31 8.43
CA ASP A 109 5.35 -17.87 9.78
C ASP A 109 3.94 -18.02 10.37
N LEU A 110 3.40 -19.24 10.29
CA LEU A 110 2.08 -19.55 10.81
C LEU A 110 2.03 -19.44 12.34
N ASP A 111 3.09 -19.83 13.04
CA ASP A 111 3.10 -19.84 14.51
C ASP A 111 3.19 -18.43 15.07
N GLY A 112 3.98 -17.57 14.43
CA GLY A 112 4.07 -16.17 14.76
C GLY A 112 2.97 -15.29 14.17
N CYS A 113 2.02 -15.84 13.38
CA CYS A 113 0.96 -15.10 12.70
C CYS A 113 1.49 -13.89 11.91
N LYS A 114 2.58 -14.08 11.18
CA LYS A 114 3.27 -13.02 10.44
C LYS A 114 3.80 -13.50 9.09
N VAL A 115 4.02 -12.56 8.20
CA VAL A 115 4.63 -12.79 6.89
C VAL A 115 5.80 -11.83 6.71
N PHE A 116 6.93 -12.35 6.24
CA PHE A 116 8.09 -11.55 5.88
C PHE A 116 7.87 -10.88 4.52
N ILE A 117 8.18 -9.60 4.42
CA ILE A 117 8.11 -8.82 3.18
C ILE A 117 9.49 -8.31 2.83
N GLU A 118 10.07 -8.89 1.81
CA GLU A 118 11.33 -8.47 1.22
C GLU A 118 11.12 -7.21 0.37
N LEU A 119 11.82 -6.14 0.67
CA LEU A 119 11.64 -4.82 0.02
C LEU A 119 12.86 -4.43 -0.80
N GLY A 120 13.53 -5.21 -1.53
CA GLY A 120 14.59 -4.86 -2.48
C GLY A 120 15.39 -3.55 -2.22
N LYS A 121 16.41 -3.29 -2.99
CA LYS A 121 17.44 -2.25 -2.80
C LYS A 121 16.91 -0.88 -2.30
N GLY A 122 17.30 -0.47 -1.10
CA GLY A 122 17.01 0.84 -0.50
C GLY A 122 15.69 0.93 0.29
N LYS A 123 14.94 -0.14 0.40
CA LYS A 123 13.78 -0.27 1.29
C LYS A 123 14.13 -1.25 2.40
N LYS A 124 13.55 -1.06 3.58
CA LYS A 124 13.78 -1.97 4.72
C LYS A 124 12.79 -3.12 4.64
N ASP A 125 13.27 -4.33 4.89
CA ASP A 125 12.45 -5.51 5.09
C ASP A 125 11.57 -5.34 6.32
N ARG A 126 10.43 -5.99 6.32
CA ARG A 126 9.52 -5.95 7.46
C ARG A 126 8.66 -7.21 7.55
N TYR A 127 8.09 -7.42 8.71
CA TYR A 127 6.99 -8.36 8.88
C TYR A 127 5.65 -7.64 8.86
N ILE A 128 4.64 -8.30 8.32
CA ILE A 128 3.23 -7.93 8.41
C ILE A 128 2.51 -8.99 9.25
N LEU A 129 1.43 -8.60 9.93
CA LEU A 129 0.70 -9.47 10.85
C LEU A 129 -0.66 -9.85 10.27
N PHE A 130 -1.13 -11.06 10.58
CA PHE A 130 -2.49 -11.50 10.32
C PHE A 130 -3.15 -12.05 11.59
N PRO A 131 -4.51 -12.08 11.68
CA PRO A 131 -5.20 -12.55 12.88
C PRO A 131 -4.98 -14.05 13.14
N ASP A 132 -4.98 -14.46 14.41
CA ASP A 132 -4.92 -15.86 14.79
C ASP A 132 -6.06 -16.70 14.17
N SER A 133 -7.26 -16.11 14.04
CA SER A 133 -8.41 -16.74 13.38
C SER A 133 -8.16 -17.09 11.91
N PHE A 134 -7.23 -16.41 11.26
CA PHE A 134 -6.88 -16.65 9.85
C PHE A 134 -5.84 -17.77 9.67
N LYS A 135 -5.17 -18.19 10.75
CA LYS A 135 -4.09 -19.20 10.74
C LYS A 135 -4.54 -20.53 10.13
N LEU A 136 -5.73 -21.02 10.52
CA LEU A 136 -6.19 -22.35 10.10
C LEU A 136 -6.45 -22.39 8.59
N ILE A 137 -7.13 -21.40 8.04
CA ILE A 137 -7.45 -21.35 6.61
C ILE A 137 -6.19 -21.17 5.77
N LEU A 138 -5.22 -20.37 6.26
CA LEU A 138 -3.93 -20.18 5.59
C LEU A 138 -3.10 -21.47 5.61
N LYS A 139 -3.11 -22.21 6.74
CA LYS A 139 -2.48 -23.55 6.85
C LYS A 139 -3.07 -24.53 5.86
N SER A 140 -4.41 -24.58 5.72
CA SER A 140 -5.08 -25.44 4.77
C SER A 140 -4.72 -25.08 3.32
N HIS A 141 -4.61 -23.80 3.01
CA HIS A 141 -4.17 -23.35 1.69
C HIS A 141 -2.74 -23.81 1.36
N LEU A 142 -1.81 -23.66 2.30
CA LEU A 142 -0.43 -24.13 2.12
C LEU A 142 -0.36 -25.63 1.93
N ALA A 143 -1.11 -26.39 2.72
CA ALA A 143 -1.17 -27.86 2.60
C ALA A 143 -1.76 -28.33 1.26
N ALA A 144 -2.76 -27.61 0.73
CA ALA A 144 -3.36 -27.91 -0.56
C ALA A 144 -2.45 -27.55 -1.75
N ASN A 145 -1.46 -26.69 -1.54
CA ASN A 145 -0.56 -26.18 -2.58
C ASN A 145 0.94 -26.39 -2.26
N PRO A 146 1.38 -27.62 -1.95
CA PRO A 146 2.73 -27.88 -1.40
C PRO A 146 3.87 -27.63 -2.41
N ARG A 147 3.56 -27.46 -3.69
CA ARG A 147 4.54 -27.22 -4.76
C ARG A 147 4.64 -25.73 -5.16
N ASN A 148 3.84 -24.88 -4.56
CA ASN A 148 3.88 -23.47 -4.88
C ASN A 148 5.15 -22.83 -4.33
N ARG A 149 5.78 -21.99 -5.16
CA ARG A 149 6.86 -21.09 -4.75
C ARG A 149 6.30 -19.83 -4.11
N TYR A 150 5.26 -19.25 -4.74
CA TYR A 150 4.57 -18.08 -4.23
C TYR A 150 3.33 -18.49 -3.44
N LEU A 151 2.97 -17.73 -2.43
CA LEU A 151 1.79 -17.99 -1.61
C LEU A 151 0.53 -18.10 -2.47
N PHE A 152 0.44 -17.26 -3.50
CA PHE A 152 -0.63 -17.28 -4.48
C PHE A 152 -0.07 -17.40 -5.88
N GLU A 153 -0.44 -18.45 -6.59
CA GLU A 153 -0.02 -18.70 -7.96
C GLU A 153 -1.20 -18.75 -8.93
N SER A 154 -0.97 -18.22 -10.12
CA SER A 154 -1.89 -18.35 -11.24
C SER A 154 -1.93 -19.81 -11.76
N ARG A 155 -2.86 -20.12 -12.67
CA ARG A 155 -2.91 -21.41 -13.35
C ARG A 155 -1.60 -21.75 -14.10
N GLN A 156 -0.81 -20.73 -14.44
CA GLN A 156 0.50 -20.88 -15.10
C GLN A 156 1.65 -21.07 -14.09
N ARG A 157 1.34 -21.28 -12.81
CA ARG A 157 2.34 -21.41 -11.71
C ARG A 157 3.29 -20.23 -11.61
N THR A 158 2.77 -19.03 -11.85
CA THR A 158 3.49 -17.78 -11.68
C THR A 158 2.77 -16.91 -10.66
N LYS A 159 3.52 -16.01 -10.02
CA LYS A 159 2.93 -15.02 -9.10
C LYS A 159 1.87 -14.16 -9.79
N TYR A 160 0.85 -13.76 -9.07
CA TYR A 160 -0.10 -12.77 -9.57
C TYR A 160 0.57 -11.42 -9.82
N SER A 161 0.29 -10.83 -10.98
CA SER A 161 0.68 -9.44 -11.24
C SER A 161 -0.23 -8.49 -10.47
N THR A 162 0.30 -7.30 -10.13
CA THR A 162 -0.47 -6.21 -9.51
C THR A 162 -1.78 -5.95 -10.26
N ARG A 163 -1.69 -5.83 -11.58
CA ARG A 163 -2.86 -5.60 -12.45
C ARG A 163 -3.91 -6.72 -12.30
N ARG A 164 -3.47 -7.98 -12.19
CA ARG A 164 -4.41 -9.09 -12.05
C ARG A 164 -5.13 -9.06 -10.71
N ILE A 165 -4.42 -8.75 -9.61
CA ILE A 165 -5.04 -8.60 -8.29
C ILE A 165 -6.03 -7.41 -8.30
N GLU A 166 -5.67 -6.29 -8.91
CA GLU A 166 -6.57 -5.14 -9.08
C GLU A 166 -7.85 -5.52 -9.84
N GLN A 167 -7.72 -6.30 -10.92
CA GLN A 167 -8.86 -6.81 -11.68
C GLN A 167 -9.75 -7.73 -10.83
N ILE A 168 -9.15 -8.63 -10.04
CA ILE A 168 -9.89 -9.52 -9.15
C ILE A 168 -10.72 -8.72 -8.15
N VAL A 169 -10.10 -7.71 -7.49
CA VAL A 169 -10.80 -6.81 -6.56
C VAL A 169 -11.95 -6.07 -7.27
N ALA A 170 -11.71 -5.51 -8.45
CA ALA A 170 -12.72 -4.77 -9.21
C ALA A 170 -13.89 -5.67 -9.63
N ASN A 171 -13.61 -6.91 -10.06
CA ASN A 171 -14.65 -7.86 -10.45
C ASN A 171 -15.55 -8.22 -9.26
N TYR A 172 -14.99 -8.51 -8.09
CA TYR A 172 -15.81 -8.79 -6.90
C TYR A 172 -16.59 -7.57 -6.42
N ALA A 173 -16.03 -6.36 -6.52
CA ALA A 173 -16.76 -5.13 -6.22
C ALA A 173 -17.95 -4.92 -7.17
N GLN A 174 -17.78 -5.23 -8.45
CA GLN A 174 -18.85 -5.20 -9.44
C GLN A 174 -19.91 -6.27 -9.15
N MET A 175 -19.51 -7.50 -8.85
CA MET A 175 -20.44 -8.59 -8.47
C MET A 175 -21.23 -8.24 -7.21
N ALA A 176 -20.62 -7.52 -6.28
CA ALA A 176 -21.27 -7.03 -5.05
C ALA A 176 -22.13 -5.79 -5.31
N ASP A 177 -22.20 -5.28 -6.53
CA ASP A 177 -22.95 -4.07 -6.88
C ASP A 177 -22.68 -2.91 -5.89
N LEU A 178 -21.37 -2.63 -5.66
CA LEU A 178 -20.96 -1.56 -4.75
C LEU A 178 -20.91 -0.23 -5.49
N PRO A 179 -21.48 0.83 -4.91
CA PRO A 179 -21.41 2.17 -5.50
C PRO A 179 -20.01 2.78 -5.42
N GLU A 180 -19.17 2.27 -4.52
CA GLU A 180 -17.81 2.74 -4.32
C GLU A 180 -16.83 2.02 -5.27
N HIS A 181 -15.83 2.78 -5.75
CA HIS A 181 -14.74 2.19 -6.51
C HIS A 181 -13.76 1.46 -5.59
N VAL A 182 -13.96 0.15 -5.41
CA VAL A 182 -13.09 -0.67 -4.56
C VAL A 182 -11.81 -1.04 -5.30
N HIS A 183 -10.69 -0.82 -4.64
CA HIS A 183 -9.36 -1.15 -5.16
C HIS A 183 -8.40 -1.49 -3.99
N PRO A 184 -7.27 -2.18 -4.21
CA PRO A 184 -6.39 -2.65 -3.15
C PRO A 184 -5.93 -1.57 -2.16
N HIS A 185 -5.65 -0.35 -2.65
CA HIS A 185 -5.28 0.76 -1.78
C HIS A 185 -6.41 1.22 -0.86
N LEU A 186 -7.66 1.14 -1.32
CA LEU A 186 -8.82 1.46 -0.48
C LEU A 186 -8.96 0.45 0.66
N LEU A 187 -8.85 -0.86 0.38
CA LEU A 187 -8.88 -1.91 1.39
C LEU A 187 -7.75 -1.73 2.43
N ARG A 188 -6.55 -1.40 1.96
CA ARG A 188 -5.43 -1.07 2.84
C ARG A 188 -5.72 0.16 3.71
N HIS A 189 -6.25 1.24 3.13
CA HIS A 189 -6.65 2.43 3.89
C HIS A 189 -7.72 2.13 4.92
N GLN A 190 -8.72 1.32 4.54
CA GLN A 190 -9.78 0.86 5.44
C GLN A 190 -9.19 0.19 6.67
N MET A 191 -8.30 -0.79 6.49
CA MET A 191 -7.68 -1.50 7.61
C MET A 191 -6.84 -0.58 8.51
N LEU A 192 -6.02 0.30 7.93
CA LEU A 192 -5.22 1.23 8.70
C LEU A 192 -6.08 2.22 9.49
N THR A 193 -7.15 2.74 8.89
CA THR A 193 -8.12 3.61 9.57
C THR A 193 -8.82 2.85 10.71
N TRP A 194 -9.18 1.60 10.48
CA TRP A 194 -9.83 0.74 11.47
C TRP A 194 -8.90 0.46 12.66
N LEU A 195 -7.62 0.15 12.43
CA LEU A 195 -6.61 -0.03 13.48
C LEU A 195 -6.42 1.27 14.30
N THR A 196 -6.37 2.43 13.65
CA THR A 196 -6.30 3.73 14.31
C THR A 196 -7.53 3.98 15.19
N ALA A 197 -8.73 3.73 14.66
CA ALA A 197 -9.99 3.88 15.40
C ALA A 197 -10.09 2.95 16.62
N ARG A 198 -9.42 1.78 16.57
CA ARG A 198 -9.30 0.83 17.69
C ARG A 198 -8.14 1.13 18.64
N GLY A 199 -7.50 2.28 18.49
CA GLY A 199 -6.48 2.78 19.42
C GLY A 199 -5.09 2.20 19.22
N LEU A 200 -4.80 1.56 18.09
CA LEU A 200 -3.42 1.13 17.79
C LEU A 200 -2.57 2.39 17.53
N PRO A 201 -1.45 2.60 18.25
CA PRO A 201 -0.62 3.79 18.07
C PRO A 201 -0.04 3.89 16.65
N ASP A 202 0.07 5.11 16.14
CA ASP A 202 0.62 5.39 14.80
C ASP A 202 1.98 4.74 14.55
N ALA A 203 2.82 4.68 15.58
CA ALA A 203 4.12 4.03 15.53
C ALA A 203 4.02 2.53 15.21
N GLN A 204 3.07 1.84 15.81
CA GLN A 204 2.82 0.42 15.58
C GLN A 204 2.22 0.19 14.21
N ILE A 205 1.28 1.06 13.79
CA ILE A 205 0.71 1.04 12.44
C ILE A 205 1.80 1.23 11.37
N GLN A 206 2.78 2.12 11.61
CA GLN A 206 3.89 2.33 10.68
C GLN A 206 4.79 1.10 10.54
N LEU A 207 5.05 0.36 11.62
CA LEU A 207 5.83 -0.88 11.56
C LEU A 207 5.20 -1.92 10.66
N ILE A 208 3.89 -2.15 10.78
CA ILE A 208 3.17 -3.13 9.96
C ILE A 208 2.96 -2.64 8.53
N SER A 209 2.62 -1.37 8.35
CA SER A 209 2.29 -0.81 7.03
C SER A 209 3.50 -0.48 6.17
N GLY A 210 4.68 -0.27 6.77
CA GLY A 210 5.89 0.13 6.05
C GLY A 210 5.77 1.52 5.41
N HIS A 211 5.07 2.45 6.04
CA HIS A 211 5.06 3.85 5.62
C HIS A 211 6.38 4.50 6.02
N ALA A 212 7.22 4.80 5.03
CA ALA A 212 8.51 5.46 5.25
C ALA A 212 8.35 6.97 5.42
N SER A 213 8.03 7.45 6.61
CA SER A 213 8.42 8.80 6.99
C SER A 213 9.70 8.69 7.83
N LYS A 214 10.80 9.21 7.31
CA LYS A 214 12.13 9.10 7.94
C LYS A 214 12.22 9.63 9.38
N LYS A 215 11.36 10.55 9.78
CA LYS A 215 11.36 11.17 11.13
C LYS A 215 10.76 10.30 12.24
N SER A 216 9.89 9.34 11.89
CA SER A 216 9.22 8.50 12.89
C SER A 216 9.91 7.16 13.13
N LEU A 217 10.71 6.67 12.17
CA LEU A 217 11.38 5.38 12.29
C LEU A 217 12.56 5.38 13.26
N GLU A 218 13.26 6.52 13.42
CA GLU A 218 14.41 6.62 14.34
C GLU A 218 14.00 6.51 15.79
N VAL A 219 12.81 6.98 16.16
CA VAL A 219 12.28 6.92 17.53
C VAL A 219 11.77 5.52 17.89
N TYR A 220 11.32 4.73 16.90
CA TYR A 220 10.61 3.47 17.10
C TYR A 220 11.39 2.23 16.67
N GLN A 221 12.69 2.34 16.37
CA GLN A 221 13.56 1.21 16.03
C GLN A 221 13.64 0.13 17.13
N HIS A 222 13.20 0.46 18.35
CA HIS A 222 13.20 -0.45 19.50
C HIS A 222 11.85 -1.15 19.76
N LEU A 223 10.78 -0.81 19.00
CA LEU A 223 9.51 -1.52 19.14
C LEU A 223 9.62 -2.86 18.42
N SER A 224 9.69 -3.93 19.18
CA SER A 224 9.63 -5.28 18.64
C SER A 224 8.22 -5.60 18.18
N LEU A 225 8.08 -6.45 17.16
CA LEU A 225 6.76 -6.95 16.71
C LEU A 225 6.00 -7.66 17.83
N SER A 226 6.71 -8.28 18.78
CA SER A 226 6.09 -8.88 19.96
C SER A 226 5.33 -7.87 20.81
N ALA A 227 5.75 -6.61 20.86
CA ALA A 227 5.02 -5.55 21.55
C ALA A 227 3.78 -5.06 20.75
N VAL A 228 3.79 -5.23 19.42
CA VAL A 228 2.67 -4.82 18.55
C VAL A 228 1.60 -5.90 18.48
N GLN A 229 1.99 -7.16 18.50
CA GLN A 229 1.12 -8.31 18.26
C GLN A 229 -0.11 -8.38 19.18
N PRO A 230 -0.01 -8.19 20.52
CA PRO A 230 -1.19 -8.21 21.38
C PRO A 230 -2.21 -7.12 21.03
N GLY A 231 -1.73 -5.89 20.74
CA GLY A 231 -2.58 -4.78 20.33
C GLY A 231 -3.26 -5.04 18.98
N TYR A 232 -2.53 -5.62 18.03
CA TYR A 232 -3.08 -6.01 16.74
C TYR A 232 -4.16 -7.09 16.90
N GLN A 233 -3.88 -8.19 17.62
CA GLN A 233 -4.85 -9.28 17.82
C GLN A 233 -6.12 -8.79 18.53
N LYS A 234 -5.96 -7.93 19.55
CA LYS A 234 -7.12 -7.30 20.21
C LYS A 234 -7.94 -6.44 19.24
N ALA A 235 -7.27 -5.68 18.39
CA ALA A 235 -7.93 -4.76 17.46
C ALA A 235 -8.70 -5.49 16.34
N VAL A 236 -8.25 -6.70 15.92
CA VAL A 236 -8.89 -7.45 14.82
C VAL A 236 -9.84 -8.56 15.31
N LYS A 237 -9.92 -8.80 16.63
CA LYS A 237 -10.69 -9.92 17.22
C LYS A 237 -12.15 -9.95 16.76
N ASP A 238 -12.77 -8.78 16.69
CA ASP A 238 -14.19 -8.63 16.37
C ASP A 238 -14.41 -8.24 14.90
N LEU A 239 -13.41 -8.44 14.05
CA LEU A 239 -13.49 -8.14 12.64
C LEU A 239 -14.12 -9.33 11.89
N GLU A 240 -15.41 -9.24 11.61
CA GLU A 240 -16.17 -10.20 10.82
C GLU A 240 -16.17 -9.79 9.34
N ILE A 241 -15.35 -10.49 8.52
CA ILE A 241 -15.25 -10.29 7.06
C ILE A 241 -15.11 -11.62 6.32
#